data_e831a53db110f6f2376598266bbc2577
#
_entry.id   e831a53db110f6f2376598266bbc2577
#
_cell.length_a   1.000
_cell.length_b   1.000
_cell.length_c   1.000
_cell.angle_alpha   90.00
_cell.angle_beta   90.00
_cell.angle_gamma   90.00
#
_symmetry.space_group_name_H-M   'P 1'
#
loop_
_entity.id
_entity.type
_entity.pdbx_description
1 polymer ?
#
loop_
_entity_poly.entity_id
_entity_poly.type
_entity_poly.pdbx_seq_one_letter_code
_entity_poly.pdbx_strand_id
1 'polypeptide(L)'
;MSVTIANVDKHFVGFHALKDVTLEVPTGGLVALLGPSGCGKTTLLRIVAGLDRADQGHILFDGEDMTDVHPRDRRIGFVFQHYALFKHMTVRDNIAFGLAVRPRRERPAKAAIAQRVDELLSLVQLESLGARYPTQLSGGQRQRVALARALAVEPRVLLLDEPFGALDARVRKELRRWLRELHDSLHFTSLFVTHDLDEALEVADQVVVMNAGRIEQQGTPQAICAQPATPFVRDFLDGAVLAPPVPEAEPGLGSERSSLVTGDRLLTLSM
;
A
#
# COMPACT_ATOMS: atom_id res chain seq x y z
N MET A 1 -7.87 -4.66 -17.06
CA MET A 1 -8.94 -3.94 -16.35
C MET A 1 -8.40 -2.58 -15.96
N SER A 2 -9.00 -1.49 -16.39
CA SER A 2 -8.63 -0.13 -15.96
C SER A 2 -9.23 0.19 -14.59
N VAL A 3 -8.60 1.14 -13.87
CA VAL A 3 -9.14 1.69 -12.63
C VAL A 3 -9.26 3.20 -12.80
N THR A 4 -10.47 3.74 -12.64
CA THR A 4 -10.71 5.17 -12.66
C THR A 4 -11.12 5.62 -11.25
N ILE A 5 -10.39 6.59 -10.73
CA ILE A 5 -10.65 7.30 -9.49
C ILE A 5 -11.19 8.66 -9.90
N ALA A 6 -12.43 8.99 -9.56
CA ALA A 6 -13.11 10.19 -10.03
C ALA A 6 -13.53 11.09 -8.87
N ASN A 7 -12.89 12.27 -8.77
CA ASN A 7 -13.20 13.32 -7.80
C ASN A 7 -13.31 12.84 -6.36
N VAL A 8 -12.37 12.01 -5.92
CA VAL A 8 -12.39 11.38 -4.59
C VAL A 8 -11.97 12.38 -3.51
N ASP A 9 -12.87 12.58 -2.55
CA ASP A 9 -12.64 13.32 -1.31
C ASP A 9 -12.66 12.40 -0.10
N LYS A 10 -11.78 12.68 0.89
CA LYS A 10 -11.74 11.96 2.16
C LYS A 10 -11.33 12.86 3.31
N HIS A 11 -12.18 12.93 4.33
CA HIS A 11 -11.92 13.61 5.59
C HIS A 11 -11.80 12.62 6.75
N PHE A 12 -10.87 12.89 7.63
CA PHE A 12 -10.84 12.32 8.98
C PHE A 12 -11.04 13.45 9.97
N VAL A 13 -11.26 13.15 11.24
CA VAL A 13 -11.46 14.18 12.27
C VAL A 13 -10.28 15.16 12.26
N GLY A 14 -10.56 16.42 11.91
CA GLY A 14 -9.56 17.49 11.84
C GLY A 14 -8.58 17.46 10.66
N PHE A 15 -8.72 16.51 9.72
CA PHE A 15 -7.77 16.37 8.61
C PHE A 15 -8.44 16.02 7.27
N HIS A 16 -8.18 16.81 6.22
CA HIS A 16 -8.63 16.55 4.85
C HIS A 16 -7.57 15.72 4.11
N ALA A 17 -7.74 14.42 4.08
CA ALA A 17 -6.73 13.46 3.61
C ALA A 17 -6.63 13.37 2.09
N LEU A 18 -7.77 13.48 1.38
CA LEU A 18 -7.84 13.50 -0.08
C LEU A 18 -8.75 14.63 -0.54
N LYS A 19 -8.35 15.37 -1.55
CA LYS A 19 -8.96 16.60 -2.01
C LYS A 19 -9.15 16.56 -3.51
N ASP A 20 -10.33 16.16 -3.97
CA ASP A 20 -10.71 16.11 -5.38
C ASP A 20 -9.70 15.31 -6.23
N VAL A 21 -9.39 14.09 -5.79
CA VAL A 21 -8.39 13.24 -6.45
C VAL A 21 -9.02 12.55 -7.65
N THR A 22 -8.49 12.82 -8.84
CA THR A 22 -8.88 12.16 -10.09
C THR A 22 -7.65 11.52 -10.74
N LEU A 23 -7.73 10.21 -11.01
CA LEU A 23 -6.64 9.42 -11.58
C LEU A 23 -7.18 8.28 -12.42
N GLU A 24 -6.54 8.01 -13.55
CA GLU A 24 -6.78 6.83 -14.37
C GLU A 24 -5.55 5.90 -14.35
N VAL A 25 -5.78 4.63 -14.01
CA VAL A 25 -4.79 3.55 -14.09
C VAL A 25 -5.15 2.70 -15.31
N PRO A 26 -4.35 2.74 -16.38
CA PRO A 26 -4.66 2.00 -17.61
C PRO A 26 -4.60 0.49 -17.41
N THR A 27 -5.34 -0.25 -18.22
CA THR A 27 -5.29 -1.71 -18.22
C THR A 27 -3.88 -2.22 -18.45
N GLY A 28 -3.40 -3.11 -17.56
CA GLY A 28 -2.06 -3.67 -17.64
C GLY A 28 -0.94 -2.69 -17.25
N GLY A 29 -1.27 -1.48 -16.79
CA GLY A 29 -0.28 -0.49 -16.36
C GLY A 29 0.16 -0.70 -14.90
N LEU A 30 1.41 -0.35 -14.65
CA LEU A 30 2.01 -0.31 -13.32
C LEU A 30 2.21 1.14 -12.90
N VAL A 31 1.34 1.65 -12.03
CA VAL A 31 1.31 3.06 -11.60
C VAL A 31 1.85 3.20 -10.18
N ALA A 32 2.78 4.14 -9.98
CA ALA A 32 3.29 4.49 -8.65
C ALA A 32 2.59 5.73 -8.09
N LEU A 33 2.08 5.65 -6.87
CA LEU A 33 1.72 6.81 -6.05
C LEU A 33 2.94 7.22 -5.23
N LEU A 34 3.52 8.35 -5.56
CA LEU A 34 4.76 8.88 -4.97
C LEU A 34 4.47 10.16 -4.17
N GLY A 35 5.16 10.38 -3.08
CA GLY A 35 5.04 11.61 -2.28
C GLY A 35 5.41 11.43 -0.82
N PRO A 36 5.45 12.50 -0.02
CA PRO A 36 5.84 12.45 1.38
C PRO A 36 4.86 11.64 2.24
N SER A 37 5.31 11.25 3.43
CA SER A 37 4.46 10.57 4.40
C SER A 37 3.26 11.45 4.78
N GLY A 38 2.08 10.85 4.91
CA GLY A 38 0.84 11.55 5.28
C GLY A 38 0.15 12.33 4.14
N CYS A 39 0.65 12.32 2.90
CA CYS A 39 -0.01 13.02 1.79
C CYS A 39 -1.26 12.32 1.20
N GLY A 40 -1.70 11.18 1.77
CA GLY A 40 -2.95 10.52 1.37
C GLY A 40 -2.81 9.26 0.53
N LYS A 41 -1.62 8.82 0.12
CA LYS A 41 -1.38 7.66 -0.78
C LYS A 41 -2.02 6.36 -0.28
N THR A 42 -1.69 5.95 0.94
CA THR A 42 -2.27 4.72 1.55
C THR A 42 -3.78 4.85 1.73
N THR A 43 -4.30 6.04 2.05
CA THR A 43 -5.74 6.30 2.14
C THR A 43 -6.40 6.07 0.79
N LEU A 44 -5.84 6.62 -0.30
CA LEU A 44 -6.34 6.41 -1.65
C LEU A 44 -6.32 4.93 -2.04
N LEU A 45 -5.19 4.26 -1.78
CA LEU A 45 -5.05 2.83 -2.06
C LEU A 45 -6.10 1.98 -1.31
N ARG A 46 -6.38 2.31 -0.04
CA ARG A 46 -7.41 1.63 0.77
C ARG A 46 -8.82 1.89 0.27
N ILE A 47 -9.12 3.08 -0.23
CA ILE A 47 -10.42 3.41 -0.85
C ILE A 47 -10.60 2.62 -2.14
N VAL A 48 -9.58 2.55 -3.02
CA VAL A 48 -9.61 1.69 -4.22
C VAL A 48 -9.86 0.23 -3.85
N ALA A 49 -9.26 -0.22 -2.75
CA ALA A 49 -9.46 -1.57 -2.21
C ALA A 49 -10.86 -1.81 -1.62
N GLY A 50 -11.62 -0.77 -1.31
CA GLY A 50 -12.87 -0.85 -0.54
C GLY A 50 -12.65 -1.12 0.96
N LEU A 51 -11.40 -1.01 1.44
CA LEU A 51 -11.04 -1.13 2.85
C LEU A 51 -11.35 0.14 3.63
N ASP A 52 -11.54 1.26 2.92
CA ASP A 52 -12.01 2.53 3.44
C ASP A 52 -13.02 3.12 2.46
N ARG A 53 -13.87 4.05 2.90
CA ARG A 53 -14.87 4.71 2.06
C ARG A 53 -14.44 6.13 1.73
N ALA A 54 -14.63 6.54 0.49
CA ALA A 54 -14.61 7.94 0.10
C ALA A 54 -15.81 8.67 0.73
N ASP A 55 -15.65 9.95 1.03
CA ASP A 55 -16.77 10.80 1.45
C ASP A 55 -17.50 11.37 0.24
N GLN A 56 -16.77 11.57 -0.89
CA GLN A 56 -17.31 11.94 -2.19
C GLN A 56 -16.50 11.29 -3.30
N GLY A 57 -17.05 11.27 -4.52
CA GLY A 57 -16.41 10.72 -5.70
C GLY A 57 -16.69 9.23 -5.92
N HIS A 58 -16.09 8.68 -6.97
CA HIS A 58 -16.34 7.32 -7.42
C HIS A 58 -15.06 6.53 -7.70
N ILE A 59 -15.12 5.23 -7.51
CA ILE A 59 -14.11 4.26 -7.95
C ILE A 59 -14.75 3.38 -9.02
N LEU A 60 -14.21 3.39 -10.23
CA LEU A 60 -14.73 2.58 -11.32
C LEU A 60 -13.69 1.57 -11.80
N PHE A 61 -14.13 0.35 -12.10
CA PHE A 61 -13.32 -0.70 -12.71
C PHE A 61 -13.90 -1.03 -14.09
N ASP A 62 -13.14 -0.76 -15.18
CA ASP A 62 -13.62 -0.84 -16.58
C ASP A 62 -14.97 -0.10 -16.78
N GLY A 63 -15.16 1.04 -16.08
CA GLY A 63 -16.38 1.84 -16.12
C GLY A 63 -17.51 1.37 -15.20
N GLU A 64 -17.37 0.22 -14.52
CA GLU A 64 -18.33 -0.26 -13.52
C GLU A 64 -18.06 0.38 -12.15
N ASP A 65 -19.09 0.97 -11.54
CA ASP A 65 -18.95 1.65 -10.24
C ASP A 65 -18.77 0.63 -9.10
N MET A 66 -17.59 0.70 -8.47
CA MET A 66 -17.18 -0.14 -7.34
C MET A 66 -17.24 0.59 -5.99
N THR A 67 -17.69 1.84 -5.95
CA THR A 67 -17.58 2.72 -4.77
C THR A 67 -18.14 2.07 -3.50
N ASP A 68 -19.34 1.48 -3.58
CA ASP A 68 -20.00 0.82 -2.46
C ASP A 68 -19.87 -0.72 -2.46
N VAL A 69 -19.15 -1.29 -3.44
CA VAL A 69 -18.94 -2.73 -3.53
C VAL A 69 -17.98 -3.19 -2.42
N HIS A 70 -18.38 -4.27 -1.73
CA HIS A 70 -17.58 -4.83 -0.64
C HIS A 70 -16.20 -5.31 -1.15
N PRO A 71 -15.08 -5.12 -0.40
CA PRO A 71 -13.73 -5.52 -0.82
C PRO A 71 -13.61 -6.93 -1.39
N ARG A 72 -14.32 -7.88 -0.80
CA ARG A 72 -14.37 -9.28 -1.24
C ARG A 72 -14.83 -9.44 -2.69
N ASP A 73 -15.74 -8.56 -3.15
CA ASP A 73 -16.39 -8.70 -4.46
C ASP A 73 -15.68 -7.86 -5.53
N ARG A 74 -14.73 -6.98 -5.15
CA ARG A 74 -13.91 -6.17 -6.08
C ARG A 74 -12.86 -6.97 -6.85
N ARG A 75 -12.58 -8.22 -6.47
CA ARG A 75 -11.57 -9.09 -7.11
C ARG A 75 -10.19 -8.43 -7.21
N ILE A 76 -9.73 -7.83 -6.13
CA ILE A 76 -8.41 -7.22 -6.02
C ILE A 76 -7.48 -8.06 -5.16
N GLY A 77 -6.19 -8.00 -5.45
CA GLY A 77 -5.11 -8.46 -4.58
C GLY A 77 -4.54 -7.28 -3.81
N PHE A 78 -4.39 -7.41 -2.51
CA PHE A 78 -3.80 -6.36 -1.67
C PHE A 78 -2.58 -6.88 -0.91
N VAL A 79 -1.45 -6.18 -1.04
CA VAL A 79 -0.23 -6.43 -0.27
C VAL A 79 -0.03 -5.27 0.70
N PHE A 80 -0.09 -5.56 1.99
CA PHE A 80 0.07 -4.59 3.07
C PHE A 80 1.54 -4.29 3.36
N GLN A 81 1.86 -3.10 3.84
CA GLN A 81 3.19 -2.61 4.20
C GLN A 81 3.98 -3.59 5.10
N HIS A 82 3.32 -4.26 6.04
CA HIS A 82 3.92 -5.26 6.92
C HIS A 82 3.59 -6.70 6.51
N TYR A 83 3.29 -6.91 5.21
CA TYR A 83 2.99 -8.21 4.59
C TYR A 83 1.74 -8.91 5.11
N ALA A 84 1.32 -8.66 6.36
CA ALA A 84 0.15 -9.23 7.03
C ALA A 84 0.03 -10.76 6.87
N LEU A 85 1.17 -11.49 6.93
CA LEU A 85 1.18 -12.94 6.86
C LEU A 85 0.66 -13.56 8.17
N PHE A 86 -0.08 -14.65 8.04
CA PHE A 86 -0.56 -15.43 9.17
C PHE A 86 0.61 -16.21 9.78
N LYS A 87 1.12 -15.76 10.94
CA LYS A 87 2.34 -16.29 11.57
C LYS A 87 2.21 -17.76 12.00
N HIS A 88 0.98 -18.22 12.25
CA HIS A 88 0.66 -19.59 12.67
C HIS A 88 0.44 -20.55 11.49
N MET A 89 0.50 -20.08 10.26
CA MET A 89 0.34 -20.84 9.03
C MET A 89 1.67 -20.98 8.30
N THR A 90 1.85 -22.10 7.60
CA THR A 90 3.00 -22.27 6.71
C THR A 90 2.93 -21.33 5.51
N VAL A 91 4.01 -21.23 4.73
CA VAL A 91 4.02 -20.46 3.47
C VAL A 91 2.94 -20.99 2.52
N ARG A 92 2.82 -22.30 2.35
CA ARG A 92 1.78 -22.94 1.52
C ARG A 92 0.38 -22.57 1.98
N ASP A 93 0.13 -22.63 3.28
CA ASP A 93 -1.18 -22.30 3.84
C ASP A 93 -1.50 -20.80 3.69
N ASN A 94 -0.52 -19.92 3.86
CA ASN A 94 -0.68 -18.51 3.59
C ASN A 94 -1.10 -18.24 2.14
N ILE A 95 -0.44 -18.86 1.16
CA ILE A 95 -0.76 -18.70 -0.27
C ILE A 95 -2.14 -19.30 -0.57
N ALA A 96 -2.43 -20.49 -0.03
CA ALA A 96 -3.70 -21.18 -0.24
C ALA A 96 -4.90 -20.48 0.41
N PHE A 97 -4.68 -19.62 1.42
CA PHE A 97 -5.72 -19.11 2.31
C PHE A 97 -6.93 -18.53 1.57
N GLY A 98 -6.69 -17.59 0.65
CA GLY A 98 -7.77 -16.93 -0.10
C GLY A 98 -8.65 -17.88 -0.91
N LEU A 99 -8.07 -18.99 -1.40
CA LEU A 99 -8.81 -20.04 -2.11
C LEU A 99 -9.55 -20.97 -1.14
N ALA A 100 -8.91 -21.29 -0.01
CA ALA A 100 -9.44 -22.24 0.98
C ALA A 100 -10.67 -21.70 1.73
N VAL A 101 -10.76 -20.37 1.94
CA VAL A 101 -11.88 -19.74 2.66
C VAL A 101 -13.07 -19.38 1.76
N ARG A 102 -12.99 -19.62 0.44
CA ARG A 102 -14.14 -19.42 -0.45
C ARG A 102 -15.35 -20.24 -0.02
N PRO A 103 -16.58 -19.80 -0.27
CA PRO A 103 -17.78 -20.58 -0.07
C PRO A 103 -17.65 -21.94 -0.75
N ARG A 104 -18.25 -22.98 -0.15
CA ARG A 104 -18.09 -24.38 -0.61
C ARG A 104 -18.41 -24.59 -2.10
N ARG A 105 -19.32 -23.78 -2.66
CA ARG A 105 -19.70 -23.82 -4.09
C ARG A 105 -18.66 -23.22 -5.03
N GLU A 106 -17.84 -22.30 -4.54
CA GLU A 106 -16.85 -21.56 -5.32
C GLU A 106 -15.40 -22.00 -5.03
N ARG A 107 -15.24 -22.88 -4.02
CA ARG A 107 -13.94 -23.37 -3.59
C ARG A 107 -13.42 -24.42 -4.56
N PRO A 108 -12.21 -24.21 -5.15
CA PRO A 108 -11.59 -25.23 -5.97
C PRO A 108 -11.31 -26.53 -5.16
N ALA A 109 -11.20 -27.66 -5.88
CA ALA A 109 -10.80 -28.91 -5.27
C ALA A 109 -9.43 -28.80 -4.59
N LYS A 110 -9.18 -29.56 -3.52
CA LYS A 110 -7.91 -29.50 -2.78
C LYS A 110 -6.68 -29.70 -3.67
N ALA A 111 -6.78 -30.59 -4.66
CA ALA A 111 -5.70 -30.85 -5.62
C ALA A 111 -5.41 -29.60 -6.49
N ALA A 112 -6.45 -28.92 -6.96
CA ALA A 112 -6.29 -27.68 -7.75
C ALA A 112 -5.69 -26.54 -6.91
N ILE A 113 -6.08 -26.40 -5.63
CA ILE A 113 -5.46 -25.45 -4.71
C ILE A 113 -3.97 -25.78 -4.53
N ALA A 114 -3.62 -27.06 -4.31
CA ALA A 114 -2.24 -27.49 -4.13
C ALA A 114 -1.39 -27.19 -5.37
N GLN A 115 -1.90 -27.52 -6.55
CA GLN A 115 -1.25 -27.22 -7.83
C GLN A 115 -1.01 -25.71 -7.99
N ARG A 116 -2.04 -24.90 -7.73
CA ARG A 116 -1.93 -23.43 -7.83
C ARG A 116 -0.89 -22.87 -6.87
N VAL A 117 -0.80 -23.41 -5.66
CA VAL A 117 0.22 -23.03 -4.67
C VAL A 117 1.63 -23.39 -5.17
N ASP A 118 1.81 -24.57 -5.79
CA ASP A 118 3.11 -24.97 -6.36
C ASP A 118 3.54 -24.06 -7.52
N GLU A 119 2.62 -23.72 -8.43
CA GLU A 119 2.85 -22.76 -9.50
C GLU A 119 3.28 -21.38 -8.96
N LEU A 120 2.60 -20.89 -7.91
CA LEU A 120 2.91 -19.61 -7.29
C LEU A 120 4.23 -19.64 -6.51
N LEU A 121 4.55 -20.74 -5.82
CA LEU A 121 5.84 -20.90 -5.18
C LEU A 121 6.99 -20.85 -6.18
N SER A 122 6.81 -21.48 -7.35
CA SER A 122 7.79 -21.43 -8.44
C SER A 122 7.89 -20.00 -9.01
N LEU A 123 6.75 -19.34 -9.27
CA LEU A 123 6.71 -17.97 -9.78
C LEU A 123 7.47 -16.98 -8.88
N VAL A 124 7.37 -17.16 -7.55
CA VAL A 124 8.07 -16.30 -6.58
C VAL A 124 9.44 -16.84 -6.15
N GLN A 125 9.91 -17.94 -6.73
CA GLN A 125 11.20 -18.59 -6.46
C GLN A 125 11.37 -19.02 -4.99
N LEU A 126 10.34 -19.64 -4.43
CA LEU A 126 10.31 -20.11 -3.03
C LEU A 126 9.87 -21.57 -2.90
N GLU A 127 10.11 -22.42 -3.91
CA GLU A 127 9.67 -23.82 -3.99
C GLU A 127 10.07 -24.61 -2.75
N SER A 128 11.30 -24.42 -2.28
CA SER A 128 11.85 -25.15 -1.12
C SER A 128 11.34 -24.65 0.24
N LEU A 129 10.63 -23.52 0.25
CA LEU A 129 10.22 -22.87 1.51
C LEU A 129 8.74 -23.06 1.87
N GLY A 130 8.00 -23.86 1.09
CA GLY A 130 6.56 -24.06 1.26
C GLY A 130 6.13 -24.53 2.66
N ALA A 131 6.94 -25.36 3.33
CA ALA A 131 6.67 -25.86 4.66
C ALA A 131 7.13 -24.94 5.81
N ARG A 132 7.84 -23.86 5.52
CA ARG A 132 8.32 -22.90 6.54
C ARG A 132 7.21 -21.98 7.02
N TYR A 133 7.43 -21.41 8.20
CA TYR A 133 6.58 -20.37 8.78
C TYR A 133 7.15 -18.97 8.48
N PRO A 134 6.32 -17.90 8.45
CA PRO A 134 6.77 -16.53 8.17
C PRO A 134 7.93 -16.04 9.06
N THR A 135 8.01 -16.50 10.30
CA THR A 135 9.09 -16.15 11.24
C THR A 135 10.46 -16.73 10.83
N GLN A 136 10.49 -17.70 9.95
CA GLN A 136 11.70 -18.36 9.44
C GLN A 136 12.19 -17.78 8.10
N LEU A 137 11.54 -16.71 7.63
CA LEU A 137 11.80 -16.09 6.33
C LEU A 137 12.52 -14.76 6.49
N SER A 138 13.33 -14.38 5.48
CA SER A 138 13.84 -13.03 5.33
C SER A 138 12.72 -12.02 4.99
N GLY A 139 12.98 -10.72 5.08
CA GLY A 139 12.04 -9.68 4.70
C GLY A 139 11.56 -9.84 3.26
N GLY A 140 12.48 -9.97 2.30
CA GLY A 140 12.15 -10.15 0.89
C GLY A 140 11.39 -11.46 0.61
N GLN A 141 11.71 -12.55 1.32
CA GLN A 141 10.94 -13.80 1.22
C GLN A 141 9.50 -13.61 1.73
N ARG A 142 9.30 -12.92 2.86
CA ARG A 142 7.94 -12.59 3.34
C ARG A 142 7.15 -11.76 2.35
N GLN A 143 7.81 -10.78 1.71
CA GLN A 143 7.21 -9.97 0.66
C GLN A 143 6.72 -10.82 -0.51
N ARG A 144 7.60 -11.71 -1.03
CA ARG A 144 7.24 -12.60 -2.15
C ARG A 144 6.09 -13.55 -1.77
N VAL A 145 6.04 -14.05 -0.53
CA VAL A 145 4.90 -14.85 -0.04
C VAL A 145 3.62 -14.02 0.00
N ALA A 146 3.67 -12.76 0.45
CA ALA A 146 2.50 -11.89 0.50
C ALA A 146 1.96 -11.60 -0.92
N LEU A 147 2.87 -11.41 -1.89
CA LEU A 147 2.49 -11.23 -3.29
C LEU A 147 1.91 -12.51 -3.89
N ALA A 148 2.52 -13.68 -3.66
CA ALA A 148 1.98 -14.97 -4.09
C ALA A 148 0.57 -15.20 -3.53
N ARG A 149 0.35 -14.87 -2.25
CA ARG A 149 -0.99 -14.94 -1.62
C ARG A 149 -2.00 -14.01 -2.29
N ALA A 150 -1.59 -12.79 -2.64
CA ALA A 150 -2.46 -11.84 -3.35
C ALA A 150 -2.80 -12.33 -4.76
N LEU A 151 -1.84 -12.95 -5.47
CA LEU A 151 -2.02 -13.51 -6.81
C LEU A 151 -2.81 -14.83 -6.83
N ALA A 152 -2.88 -15.55 -5.70
CA ALA A 152 -3.55 -16.85 -5.63
C ALA A 152 -5.04 -16.78 -6.00
N VAL A 153 -5.69 -15.69 -5.66
CA VAL A 153 -7.12 -15.47 -5.94
C VAL A 153 -7.42 -14.98 -7.36
N GLU A 154 -6.37 -14.84 -8.20
CA GLU A 154 -6.44 -14.32 -9.57
C GLU A 154 -7.09 -12.94 -9.64
N PRO A 155 -6.45 -11.96 -8.99
CA PRO A 155 -7.00 -10.62 -8.92
C PRO A 155 -6.96 -9.95 -10.31
N ARG A 156 -7.89 -9.04 -10.57
CA ARG A 156 -7.88 -8.20 -11.75
C ARG A 156 -7.00 -6.97 -11.59
N VAL A 157 -6.86 -6.49 -10.35
CA VAL A 157 -6.00 -5.35 -9.95
C VAL A 157 -5.17 -5.75 -8.75
N LEU A 158 -3.90 -5.37 -8.76
CA LEU A 158 -2.97 -5.56 -7.65
C LEU A 158 -2.65 -4.22 -6.99
N LEU A 159 -2.88 -4.14 -5.70
CA LEU A 159 -2.61 -2.96 -4.89
C LEU A 159 -1.48 -3.27 -3.89
N LEU A 160 -0.42 -2.46 -3.89
CA LEU A 160 0.77 -2.69 -3.08
C LEU A 160 1.05 -1.47 -2.20
N ASP A 161 0.97 -1.63 -0.90
CA ASP A 161 1.23 -0.56 0.07
C ASP A 161 2.67 -0.65 0.57
N GLU A 162 3.53 0.28 0.14
CA GLU A 162 4.98 0.34 0.44
C GLU A 162 5.69 -1.03 0.30
N PRO A 163 5.66 -1.66 -0.89
CA PRO A 163 6.13 -3.03 -1.06
C PRO A 163 7.63 -3.22 -0.78
N PHE A 164 8.42 -2.16 -0.71
CA PHE A 164 9.87 -2.23 -0.55
C PHE A 164 10.38 -1.64 0.78
N GLY A 165 9.49 -1.06 1.60
CA GLY A 165 9.85 -0.20 2.72
C GLY A 165 10.68 -0.84 3.86
N ALA A 166 10.48 -2.12 4.17
CA ALA A 166 11.09 -2.78 5.34
C ALA A 166 12.31 -3.66 4.98
N LEU A 167 13.00 -3.35 3.87
CA LEU A 167 14.07 -4.18 3.33
C LEU A 167 15.42 -3.45 3.31
N ASP A 168 16.52 -4.20 3.43
CA ASP A 168 17.84 -3.66 3.16
C ASP A 168 18.03 -3.28 1.69
N ALA A 169 19.00 -2.42 1.38
CA ALA A 169 19.18 -1.82 0.06
C ALA A 169 19.41 -2.88 -1.05
N ARG A 170 20.13 -3.97 -0.74
CA ARG A 170 20.41 -5.03 -1.72
C ARG A 170 19.14 -5.81 -2.06
N VAL A 171 18.42 -6.27 -1.02
CA VAL A 171 17.16 -7.03 -1.18
C VAL A 171 16.10 -6.16 -1.85
N ARG A 172 16.05 -4.86 -1.53
CA ARG A 172 15.14 -3.90 -2.15
C ARG A 172 15.39 -3.81 -3.66
N LYS A 173 16.65 -3.67 -4.09
CA LYS A 173 17.01 -3.60 -5.52
C LYS A 173 16.67 -4.90 -6.27
N GLU A 174 16.95 -6.06 -5.67
CA GLU A 174 16.61 -7.35 -6.25
C GLU A 174 15.07 -7.50 -6.39
N LEU A 175 14.31 -7.06 -5.39
CA LEU A 175 12.86 -7.17 -5.39
C LEU A 175 12.20 -6.20 -6.39
N ARG A 176 12.71 -4.96 -6.55
CA ARG A 176 12.23 -4.01 -7.58
C ARG A 176 12.35 -4.62 -8.98
N ARG A 177 13.53 -5.14 -9.32
CA ARG A 177 13.77 -5.79 -10.61
C ARG A 177 12.82 -6.97 -10.81
N TRP A 178 12.73 -7.84 -9.81
CA TRP A 178 11.86 -9.00 -9.88
C TRP A 178 10.37 -8.62 -10.03
N LEU A 179 9.88 -7.58 -9.32
CA LEU A 179 8.49 -7.12 -9.46
C LEU A 179 8.24 -6.57 -10.88
N ARG A 180 9.20 -5.85 -11.45
CA ARG A 180 9.11 -5.38 -12.84
C ARG A 180 9.04 -6.54 -13.83
N GLU A 181 9.95 -7.51 -13.73
CA GLU A 181 9.95 -8.71 -14.58
C GLU A 181 8.64 -9.50 -14.45
N LEU A 182 8.12 -9.64 -13.22
CA LEU A 182 6.84 -10.28 -12.97
C LEU A 182 5.68 -9.53 -13.63
N HIS A 183 5.65 -8.21 -13.51
CA HIS A 183 4.65 -7.36 -14.16
C HIS A 183 4.72 -7.49 -15.69
N ASP A 184 5.91 -7.45 -16.27
CA ASP A 184 6.13 -7.59 -17.73
C ASP A 184 5.69 -8.96 -18.25
N SER A 185 5.74 -10.01 -17.41
CA SER A 185 5.31 -11.35 -17.81
C SER A 185 3.81 -11.57 -17.70
N LEU A 186 3.14 -10.95 -16.76
CA LEU A 186 1.73 -11.20 -16.43
C LEU A 186 0.77 -10.08 -16.84
N HIS A 187 1.27 -8.88 -17.11
CA HIS A 187 0.51 -7.70 -17.58
C HIS A 187 -0.74 -7.39 -16.74
N PHE A 188 -0.67 -7.51 -15.42
CA PHE A 188 -1.78 -7.15 -14.53
C PHE A 188 -1.79 -5.65 -14.21
N THR A 189 -2.97 -5.06 -14.08
CA THR A 189 -3.10 -3.67 -13.64
C THR A 189 -2.67 -3.53 -12.18
N SER A 190 -1.75 -2.61 -11.91
CA SER A 190 -1.18 -2.43 -10.57
C SER A 190 -1.11 -0.97 -10.15
N LEU A 191 -1.37 -0.74 -8.87
CA LEU A 191 -1.12 0.54 -8.21
C LEU A 191 -0.29 0.28 -6.96
N PHE A 192 0.87 0.94 -6.84
CA PHE A 192 1.69 0.82 -5.64
C PHE A 192 2.04 2.16 -5.03
N VAL A 193 2.17 2.16 -3.71
CA VAL A 193 2.53 3.34 -2.91
C VAL A 193 4.00 3.26 -2.56
N THR A 194 4.70 4.37 -2.72
CA THR A 194 6.08 4.53 -2.22
C THR A 194 6.35 5.99 -1.82
N HIS A 195 7.34 6.20 -0.98
CA HIS A 195 7.93 7.50 -0.71
C HIS A 195 9.35 7.62 -1.29
N ASP A 196 9.86 6.56 -1.91
CA ASP A 196 11.18 6.46 -2.50
C ASP A 196 11.08 6.73 -4.01
N LEU A 197 11.82 7.75 -4.47
CA LEU A 197 11.84 8.18 -5.86
C LEU A 197 12.41 7.09 -6.78
N ASP A 198 13.51 6.45 -6.38
CA ASP A 198 14.16 5.41 -7.17
C ASP A 198 13.21 4.22 -7.41
N GLU A 199 12.39 3.87 -6.41
CA GLU A 199 11.39 2.82 -6.54
C GLU A 199 10.36 3.16 -7.62
N ALA A 200 9.83 4.39 -7.58
CA ALA A 200 8.85 4.85 -8.57
C ALA A 200 9.44 4.91 -9.98
N LEU A 201 10.66 5.44 -10.12
CA LEU A 201 11.29 5.64 -11.42
C LEU A 201 11.77 4.33 -12.07
N GLU A 202 12.24 3.35 -11.27
CA GLU A 202 12.74 2.06 -11.79
C GLU A 202 11.61 1.07 -12.13
N VAL A 203 10.48 1.15 -11.42
CA VAL A 203 9.46 0.10 -11.46
C VAL A 203 8.23 0.50 -12.27
N ALA A 204 7.78 1.76 -12.20
CA ALA A 204 6.49 2.18 -12.73
C ALA A 204 6.52 2.53 -14.23
N ASP A 205 5.39 2.29 -14.91
CA ASP A 205 5.11 2.84 -16.25
C ASP A 205 4.67 4.31 -16.16
N GLN A 206 3.95 4.64 -15.08
CA GLN A 206 3.51 6.00 -14.76
C GLN A 206 3.73 6.29 -13.28
N VAL A 207 4.09 7.55 -13.00
CA VAL A 207 4.26 8.07 -11.65
C VAL A 207 3.22 9.18 -11.41
N VAL A 208 2.57 9.12 -10.28
CA VAL A 208 1.62 10.12 -9.78
C VAL A 208 2.21 10.73 -8.51
N VAL A 209 2.64 11.97 -8.60
CA VAL A 209 3.19 12.69 -7.45
C VAL A 209 2.05 13.32 -6.65
N MET A 210 1.94 12.96 -5.38
CA MET A 210 0.90 13.46 -4.46
C MET A 210 1.50 14.34 -3.37
N ASN A 211 0.77 15.40 -3.03
CA ASN A 211 1.11 16.28 -1.94
C ASN A 211 -0.16 16.79 -1.25
N ALA A 212 -0.17 16.84 0.08
CA ALA A 212 -1.25 17.40 0.90
C ALA A 212 -2.68 17.01 0.45
N GLY A 213 -2.85 15.75 0.02
CA GLY A 213 -4.13 15.18 -0.42
C GLY A 213 -4.50 15.45 -1.88
N ARG A 214 -3.60 16.02 -2.69
CA ARG A 214 -3.83 16.33 -4.11
C ARG A 214 -2.80 15.66 -5.02
N ILE A 215 -3.14 15.49 -6.28
CA ILE A 215 -2.19 15.13 -7.33
C ILE A 215 -1.53 16.42 -7.81
N GLU A 216 -0.21 16.49 -7.70
CA GLU A 216 0.62 17.60 -8.20
C GLU A 216 1.00 17.43 -9.67
N GLN A 217 1.36 16.20 -10.04
CA GLN A 217 1.74 15.85 -11.40
C GLN A 217 1.57 14.34 -11.63
N GLN A 218 1.24 14.00 -12.87
CA GLN A 218 1.26 12.60 -13.33
C GLN A 218 1.94 12.51 -14.70
N GLY A 219 2.61 11.38 -14.97
CA GLY A 219 3.29 11.15 -16.25
C GLY A 219 4.23 9.96 -16.19
N THR A 220 4.96 9.73 -17.29
CA THR A 220 6.03 8.73 -17.29
C THR A 220 7.17 9.17 -16.37
N PRO A 221 8.00 8.24 -15.84
CA PRO A 221 9.18 8.58 -15.05
C PRO A 221 10.06 9.65 -15.72
N GLN A 222 10.29 9.52 -17.03
CA GLN A 222 11.11 10.44 -17.81
C GLN A 222 10.47 11.84 -17.89
N ALA A 223 9.14 11.92 -18.11
CA ALA A 223 8.43 13.19 -18.19
C ALA A 223 8.44 13.96 -16.86
N ILE A 224 8.25 13.24 -15.74
CA ILE A 224 8.31 13.82 -14.39
C ILE A 224 9.69 14.41 -14.11
N CYS A 225 10.77 13.68 -14.43
CA CYS A 225 12.15 14.16 -14.21
C CYS A 225 12.53 15.31 -15.16
N ALA A 226 12.10 15.26 -16.42
CA ALA A 226 12.49 16.26 -17.42
C ALA A 226 11.74 17.60 -17.27
N GLN A 227 10.49 17.55 -16.82
CA GLN A 227 9.60 18.71 -16.75
C GLN A 227 8.75 18.68 -15.46
N PRO A 228 9.35 18.98 -14.28
CA PRO A 228 8.59 19.11 -13.04
C PRO A 228 7.59 20.27 -13.15
N ALA A 229 6.29 19.97 -12.95
CA ALA A 229 5.20 20.90 -13.19
C ALA A 229 5.07 21.98 -12.10
N THR A 230 5.48 21.66 -10.86
CA THR A 230 5.38 22.58 -9.73
C THR A 230 6.72 22.72 -9.00
N PRO A 231 6.94 23.80 -8.24
CA PRO A 231 8.11 23.90 -7.35
C PRO A 231 8.20 22.71 -6.40
N PHE A 232 7.08 22.26 -5.85
CA PHE A 232 7.04 21.07 -4.98
C PHE A 232 7.62 19.83 -5.66
N VAL A 233 7.19 19.53 -6.88
CA VAL A 233 7.68 18.35 -7.62
C VAL A 233 9.19 18.47 -7.87
N ARG A 234 9.68 19.66 -8.24
CA ARG A 234 11.11 19.92 -8.42
C ARG A 234 11.90 19.67 -7.14
N ASP A 235 11.48 20.29 -6.03
CA ASP A 235 12.14 20.16 -4.74
C ASP A 235 12.12 18.73 -4.23
N PHE A 236 11.03 18.00 -4.51
CA PHE A 236 10.89 16.59 -4.16
C PHE A 236 11.86 15.69 -4.96
N LEU A 237 12.02 15.96 -6.26
CA LEU A 237 12.98 15.26 -7.12
C LEU A 237 14.43 15.54 -6.69
N ASP A 238 14.73 16.75 -6.27
CA ASP A 238 16.06 17.15 -5.78
C ASP A 238 16.37 16.63 -4.37
N GLY A 239 15.44 15.91 -3.75
CA GLY A 239 15.61 15.32 -2.41
C GLY A 239 15.43 16.31 -1.26
N ALA A 240 14.93 17.52 -1.52
CA ALA A 240 14.73 18.55 -0.50
C ALA A 240 13.49 18.35 0.39
N VAL A 241 12.53 17.48 -0.01
CA VAL A 241 11.24 17.32 0.68
C VAL A 241 11.17 15.96 1.40
N LEU A 242 12.06 15.70 2.35
CA LEU A 242 12.06 14.45 3.11
C LEU A 242 11.50 14.56 4.55
N ALA A 243 11.11 15.76 5.02
CA ALA A 243 10.50 15.93 6.35
C ALA A 243 9.10 16.52 6.23
N PRO A 244 8.05 15.93 6.86
CA PRO A 244 6.78 16.60 7.03
C PRO A 244 7.00 17.88 7.87
N PRO A 245 6.29 18.98 7.60
CA PRO A 245 6.31 20.14 8.48
C PRO A 245 5.88 19.68 9.88
N VAL A 246 6.72 19.90 10.86
CA VAL A 246 6.35 19.74 12.27
C VAL A 246 5.17 20.71 12.47
N PRO A 247 3.99 20.24 12.95
CA PRO A 247 2.90 21.16 13.23
C PRO A 247 3.42 22.19 14.23
N GLU A 248 3.39 23.47 13.88
CA GLU A 248 3.69 24.57 14.80
C GLU A 248 2.78 24.37 16.02
N ALA A 249 3.39 24.18 17.17
CA ALA A 249 2.67 24.18 18.43
C ALA A 249 1.99 25.55 18.55
N GLU A 250 0.68 25.57 18.62
CA GLU A 250 -0.06 26.79 18.93
C GLU A 250 0.56 27.41 20.20
N PRO A 251 0.81 28.72 20.18
CA PRO A 251 1.34 29.41 21.35
C PRO A 251 0.32 29.27 22.49
N GLY A 252 0.74 28.56 23.54
CA GLY A 252 -0.07 28.22 24.68
C GLY A 252 -0.75 29.44 25.28
N LEU A 253 -2.05 29.34 25.43
CA LEU A 253 -2.85 30.21 26.31
C LEU A 253 -2.34 30.08 27.74
N GLY A 254 -1.88 31.19 28.25
CA GLY A 254 -1.83 31.69 29.61
C GLY A 254 -1.60 30.68 30.73
N SER A 255 -0.39 30.77 31.29
CA SER A 255 -0.12 30.36 32.67
C SER A 255 -0.99 31.14 33.65
N GLU A 256 -2.05 30.57 34.16
CA GLU A 256 -2.59 31.02 35.44
C GLU A 256 -1.86 30.33 36.60
N ARG A 257 -1.16 31.14 37.31
CA ARG A 257 -0.59 30.85 38.62
C ARG A 257 -1.73 30.56 39.59
N SER A 258 -1.74 29.40 40.20
CA SER A 258 -2.40 29.22 41.49
C SER A 258 -1.38 28.74 42.53
N SER A 259 -1.23 29.63 43.48
CA SER A 259 -0.33 29.52 44.65
C SER A 259 -0.90 28.58 45.72
N LEU A 260 0.00 27.86 46.36
CA LEU A 260 0.04 27.49 47.79
C LEU A 260 -1.24 26.81 48.39
N VAL A 261 -1.02 25.59 48.87
CA VAL A 261 -1.18 25.32 50.33
C VAL A 261 -0.32 24.09 50.72
N THR A 262 0.54 24.35 51.66
CA THR A 262 1.32 23.41 52.48
C THR A 262 0.38 22.57 53.36
N GLY A 263 0.69 21.27 53.54
CA GLY A 263 -0.04 20.46 54.56
C GLY A 263 0.57 19.07 54.69
N ASP A 264 1.48 19.00 55.65
CA ASP A 264 2.05 17.81 56.33
C ASP A 264 0.99 16.69 56.56
N ARG A 265 1.38 15.46 56.34
CA ARG A 265 1.27 14.35 57.31
C ARG A 265 1.81 13.04 56.78
N LEU A 266 2.88 12.62 57.39
CA LEU A 266 3.30 11.22 57.50
C LEU A 266 2.17 10.31 58.00
N LEU A 267 2.03 9.12 57.45
CA LEU A 267 1.69 7.91 58.20
C LEU A 267 2.17 6.66 57.44
N THR A 268 3.13 6.02 58.02
CA THR A 268 3.54 4.61 57.87
C THR A 268 2.41 3.64 58.16
N LEU A 269 2.41 2.47 57.49
CA LEU A 269 2.21 1.09 57.97
C LEU A 269 2.06 0.14 56.81
N SER A 270 3.04 -0.73 56.57
CA SER A 270 3.11 -2.19 56.80
C SER A 270 1.78 -2.97 56.55
N MET A 271 1.76 -3.78 55.54
CA MET A 271 1.72 -5.23 55.41
C MET A 271 1.61 -5.62 53.92
#